data_6ab11458d2aa3871c699e7ce1dea5f59
#
_entry.id   6ab11458d2aa3871c699e7ce1dea5f59
#
_cell.length_a   1.000
_cell.length_b   1.000
_cell.length_c   1.000
_cell.angle_alpha   90.00
_cell.angle_beta   90.00
_cell.angle_gamma   90.00
#
_symmetry.space_group_name_H-M   'P 1'
#
loop_
_entity.id
_entity.type
_entity.pdbx_description
1 polymer ?
#
loop_
_entity_poly.entity_id
_entity_poly.type
_entity_poly.pdbx_seq_one_letter_code
_entity_poly.pdbx_strand_id
1 'polypeptide(L)'
;MKLSMANPRLRRAYDLIADKLARVEEELLLHFRSPIPTIDRIGTYLASGGGKRIRPALLLLSARLLDYEEGERDVRYATVVEFIHTATLVHDDIIDEARLRRGRTSANARWGNNLTVLFGDYLYTKSMGIALDEGDLTILKVLSDTTLSMIEGEIIAIEKTGNIHITREEALEIIRRKTADLFSAACRLPAHFAPRGNLFAAERLAEYGRCLGVAFQLIDDLLDYTASEEAVGKPVLNDLREGKLTVPLLLALAQATVAEREKVATVLREREFRSIEPAEILALVERANGIAETRALARDYAAAARVALTSFPDSEAKEGLLLATESVVERLS
;
A
#
# COMPACT_ATOMS: atom_id res chain seq x y z
N MET A 1 -2.99 -0.01 -16.06
CA MET A 1 -1.65 -0.47 -15.63
C MET A 1 -0.61 0.54 -16.11
N LYS A 2 -0.16 1.46 -15.24
CA LYS A 2 0.89 2.44 -15.56
C LYS A 2 1.85 2.58 -14.37
N LEU A 3 2.46 1.48 -13.93
CA LEU A 3 3.81 1.54 -13.43
C LEU A 3 4.66 1.67 -14.69
N SER A 4 5.53 2.66 -14.68
CA SER A 4 6.33 3.04 -15.84
C SER A 4 6.69 1.87 -16.74
N MET A 5 5.83 1.57 -17.74
CA MET A 5 6.14 0.72 -18.88
C MET A 5 7.33 1.29 -19.68
N ALA A 6 7.89 2.41 -19.23
CA ALA A 6 9.06 3.07 -19.79
C ALA A 6 10.38 2.36 -19.42
N ASN A 7 10.43 1.57 -18.31
CA ASN A 7 11.63 0.80 -17.99
C ASN A 7 11.53 -0.62 -18.60
N PRO A 8 12.33 -0.93 -19.67
CA PRO A 8 12.27 -2.23 -20.35
C PRO A 8 12.60 -3.41 -19.41
N ARG A 9 13.47 -3.20 -18.40
CA ARG A 9 13.86 -4.24 -17.45
C ARG A 9 12.70 -4.58 -16.51
N LEU A 10 11.98 -3.57 -16.01
CA LEU A 10 10.78 -3.78 -15.19
C LEU A 10 9.68 -4.48 -15.99
N ARG A 11 9.52 -4.12 -17.27
CA ARG A 11 8.60 -4.80 -18.17
C ARG A 11 8.94 -6.28 -18.30
N ARG A 12 10.20 -6.63 -18.53
CA ARG A 12 10.67 -8.02 -18.60
C ARG A 12 10.36 -8.80 -17.32
N ALA A 13 10.53 -8.17 -16.14
CA ALA A 13 10.17 -8.80 -14.88
C ALA A 13 8.66 -9.09 -14.76
N TYR A 14 7.81 -8.19 -15.26
CA TYR A 14 6.37 -8.44 -15.34
C TYR A 14 6.00 -9.50 -16.38
N ASP A 15 6.75 -9.57 -17.50
CA ASP A 15 6.54 -10.61 -18.53
C ASP A 15 6.74 -12.02 -17.96
N LEU A 16 7.64 -12.20 -16.95
CA LEU A 16 7.85 -13.48 -16.26
C LEU A 16 6.60 -14.01 -15.52
N ILE A 17 5.72 -13.12 -15.12
CA ILE A 17 4.53 -13.45 -14.30
C ILE A 17 3.23 -13.05 -15.01
N ALA A 18 3.31 -12.66 -16.29
CA ALA A 18 2.18 -12.08 -17.02
C ALA A 18 0.96 -13.01 -17.06
N ASP A 19 1.17 -14.30 -17.38
CA ASP A 19 0.10 -15.28 -17.45
C ASP A 19 -0.58 -15.50 -16.09
N LYS A 20 0.24 -15.63 -15.03
CA LYS A 20 -0.29 -15.79 -13.66
C LYS A 20 -0.99 -14.51 -13.17
N LEU A 21 -0.46 -13.34 -13.53
CA LEU A 21 -1.10 -12.07 -13.19
C LEU A 21 -2.45 -11.88 -13.91
N ALA A 22 -2.55 -12.34 -15.17
CA ALA A 22 -3.82 -12.38 -15.91
C ALA A 22 -4.84 -13.31 -15.20
N ARG A 23 -4.38 -14.46 -14.72
CA ARG A 23 -5.23 -15.41 -13.95
C ARG A 23 -5.68 -14.81 -12.61
N VAL A 24 -4.84 -14.03 -11.94
CA VAL A 24 -5.28 -13.28 -10.74
C VAL A 24 -6.43 -12.33 -11.08
N GLU A 25 -6.38 -11.64 -12.21
CA GLU A 25 -7.50 -10.77 -12.64
C GLU A 25 -8.77 -11.58 -12.93
N GLU A 26 -8.64 -12.75 -13.55
CA GLU A 26 -9.76 -13.67 -13.80
C GLU A 26 -10.38 -14.18 -12.49
N GLU A 27 -9.55 -14.61 -11.54
CA GLU A 27 -9.97 -15.04 -10.21
C GLU A 27 -10.68 -13.92 -9.43
N LEU A 28 -10.13 -12.70 -9.45
CA LEU A 28 -10.78 -11.55 -8.84
C LEU A 28 -12.18 -11.32 -9.42
N LEU A 29 -12.32 -11.36 -10.75
CA LEU A 29 -13.61 -11.19 -11.42
C LEU A 29 -14.57 -12.36 -11.13
N LEU A 30 -14.07 -13.59 -11.07
CA LEU A 30 -14.88 -14.76 -10.75
C LEU A 30 -15.46 -14.67 -9.34
N HIS A 31 -14.65 -14.29 -8.38
CA HIS A 31 -15.07 -14.17 -6.98
C HIS A 31 -15.95 -12.96 -6.67
N PHE A 32 -16.01 -11.95 -7.53
CA PHE A 32 -17.02 -10.90 -7.45
C PHE A 32 -18.41 -11.37 -7.90
N ARG A 33 -18.52 -12.45 -8.68
CA ARG A 33 -19.83 -12.98 -9.09
C ARG A 33 -20.60 -13.47 -7.88
N SER A 34 -21.84 -13.03 -7.76
CA SER A 34 -22.73 -13.38 -6.66
C SER A 34 -24.17 -13.49 -7.17
N PRO A 35 -24.99 -14.39 -6.58
CA PRO A 35 -26.42 -14.41 -6.84
C PRO A 35 -27.13 -13.12 -6.37
N ILE A 36 -26.44 -12.30 -5.55
CA ILE A 36 -26.93 -10.99 -5.10
C ILE A 36 -26.45 -9.92 -6.07
N PRO A 37 -27.35 -9.34 -6.91
CA PRO A 37 -26.97 -8.42 -8.00
C PRO A 37 -26.20 -7.19 -7.56
N THR A 38 -26.38 -6.75 -6.31
CA THR A 38 -25.66 -5.58 -5.76
C THR A 38 -24.18 -5.87 -5.54
N ILE A 39 -23.84 -7.07 -5.06
CA ILE A 39 -22.44 -7.51 -4.88
C ILE A 39 -21.75 -7.54 -6.24
N ASP A 40 -22.36 -8.17 -7.24
CA ASP A 40 -21.83 -8.27 -8.60
C ASP A 40 -21.57 -6.88 -9.22
N ARG A 41 -22.52 -5.95 -9.07
CA ARG A 41 -22.37 -4.57 -9.57
C ARG A 41 -21.24 -3.79 -8.88
N ILE A 42 -21.12 -3.88 -7.55
CA ILE A 42 -20.05 -3.19 -6.82
C ILE A 42 -18.70 -3.82 -7.19
N GLY A 43 -18.59 -5.14 -7.19
CA GLY A 43 -17.37 -5.86 -7.55
C GLY A 43 -16.88 -5.53 -8.96
N THR A 44 -17.76 -5.59 -9.95
CA THR A 44 -17.45 -5.22 -11.35
C THR A 44 -16.99 -3.76 -11.45
N TYR A 45 -17.62 -2.85 -10.72
CA TYR A 45 -17.23 -1.45 -10.71
C TYR A 45 -15.83 -1.25 -10.12
N LEU A 46 -15.49 -1.88 -8.99
CA LEU A 46 -14.18 -1.80 -8.38
C LEU A 46 -13.10 -2.42 -9.28
N ALA A 47 -13.36 -3.59 -9.85
CA ALA A 47 -12.45 -4.23 -10.80
C ALA A 47 -12.16 -3.34 -12.01
N SER A 48 -13.18 -2.69 -12.59
CA SER A 48 -13.03 -1.78 -13.73
C SER A 48 -12.24 -0.49 -13.41
N GLY A 49 -12.06 -0.16 -12.12
CA GLY A 49 -11.20 0.94 -11.66
C GLY A 49 -9.71 0.66 -11.84
N GLY A 50 -9.36 -0.58 -12.15
CA GLY A 50 -7.97 -1.03 -12.34
C GLY A 50 -7.14 -0.95 -11.06
N GLY A 51 -5.89 -1.36 -11.17
CA GLY A 51 -4.91 -1.30 -10.09
C GLY A 51 -3.53 -1.62 -10.61
N LYS A 52 -2.50 -1.22 -9.87
CA LYS A 52 -1.11 -1.54 -10.24
C LYS A 52 -0.75 -3.00 -9.92
N ARG A 53 -1.59 -3.71 -9.17
CA ARG A 53 -1.40 -5.10 -8.73
C ARG A 53 0.00 -5.37 -8.17
N ILE A 54 0.54 -4.39 -7.44
CA ILE A 54 1.92 -4.48 -6.91
C ILE A 54 2.06 -5.67 -5.97
N ARG A 55 1.14 -5.85 -5.03
CA ARG A 55 1.18 -6.93 -4.04
C ARG A 55 1.03 -8.31 -4.68
N PRO A 56 0.07 -8.56 -5.58
CA PRO A 56 0.05 -9.76 -6.42
C PRO A 56 1.36 -10.01 -7.16
N ALA A 57 1.91 -8.99 -7.84
CA ALA A 57 3.15 -9.13 -8.59
C ALA A 57 4.34 -9.51 -7.69
N LEU A 58 4.47 -8.90 -6.52
CA LEU A 58 5.51 -9.23 -5.55
C LEU A 58 5.38 -10.66 -5.03
N LEU A 59 4.16 -11.14 -4.75
CA LEU A 59 3.90 -12.51 -4.36
C LEU A 59 4.32 -13.49 -5.46
N LEU A 60 3.89 -13.25 -6.70
CA LEU A 60 4.21 -14.11 -7.84
C LEU A 60 5.72 -14.15 -8.14
N LEU A 61 6.41 -13.00 -8.07
CA LEU A 61 7.87 -12.94 -8.21
C LEU A 61 8.58 -13.66 -7.07
N SER A 62 8.09 -13.54 -5.83
CA SER A 62 8.64 -14.26 -4.67
C SER A 62 8.42 -15.77 -4.78
N ALA A 63 7.27 -16.21 -5.31
CA ALA A 63 7.02 -17.61 -5.59
C ALA A 63 8.00 -18.16 -6.64
N ARG A 64 8.19 -17.42 -7.72
CA ARG A 64 9.13 -17.78 -8.79
C ARG A 64 10.61 -17.77 -8.30
N LEU A 65 10.97 -16.83 -7.41
CA LEU A 65 12.30 -16.83 -6.78
C LEU A 65 12.57 -18.11 -5.98
N LEU A 66 11.53 -18.76 -5.48
CA LEU A 66 11.58 -20.01 -4.72
C LEU A 66 11.23 -21.24 -5.60
N ASP A 67 11.41 -21.13 -6.92
CA ASP A 67 11.18 -22.19 -7.92
C ASP A 67 9.73 -22.73 -7.97
N TYR A 68 8.74 -21.89 -7.63
CA TYR A 68 7.33 -22.24 -7.81
C TYR A 68 6.84 -21.78 -9.19
N GLU A 69 6.91 -22.67 -10.16
CA GLU A 69 6.53 -22.38 -11.54
C GLU A 69 5.17 -22.98 -11.90
N GLU A 70 4.90 -24.18 -11.42
CA GLU A 70 3.66 -24.92 -11.70
C GLU A 70 2.69 -24.88 -10.52
N GLY A 71 1.40 -24.92 -10.81
CA GLY A 71 0.34 -24.88 -9.80
C GLY A 71 -0.33 -23.52 -9.65
N GLU A 72 -1.32 -23.46 -8.75
CA GLU A 72 -2.27 -22.35 -8.64
C GLU A 72 -2.23 -21.63 -7.29
N ARG A 73 -1.48 -22.15 -6.32
CA ARG A 73 -1.48 -21.59 -4.95
C ARG A 73 -1.00 -20.14 -4.90
N ASP A 74 -0.03 -19.80 -5.74
CA ASP A 74 0.47 -18.44 -5.86
C ASP A 74 -0.58 -17.49 -6.45
N VAL A 75 -1.34 -17.91 -7.45
CA VAL A 75 -2.46 -17.13 -8.01
C VAL A 75 -3.56 -16.94 -6.98
N ARG A 76 -3.94 -18.01 -6.26
CA ARG A 76 -4.98 -17.94 -5.22
C ARG A 76 -4.57 -17.02 -4.07
N TYR A 77 -3.35 -17.14 -3.54
CA TYR A 77 -2.88 -16.27 -2.48
C TYR A 77 -2.63 -14.82 -2.95
N ALA A 78 -2.24 -14.61 -4.20
CA ALA A 78 -2.18 -13.28 -4.80
C ALA A 78 -3.57 -12.63 -4.88
N THR A 79 -4.60 -13.41 -5.21
CA THR A 79 -6.01 -13.00 -5.18
C THR A 79 -6.46 -12.65 -3.76
N VAL A 80 -6.12 -13.50 -2.77
CA VAL A 80 -6.41 -13.25 -1.34
C VAL A 80 -5.82 -11.92 -0.88
N VAL A 81 -4.54 -11.70 -1.14
CA VAL A 81 -3.83 -10.45 -0.75
C VAL A 81 -4.47 -9.22 -1.41
N GLU A 82 -4.89 -9.32 -2.68
CA GLU A 82 -5.53 -8.20 -3.37
C GLU A 82 -6.96 -7.97 -2.87
N PHE A 83 -7.69 -9.01 -2.43
CA PHE A 83 -8.99 -8.84 -1.78
C PHE A 83 -8.87 -8.18 -0.41
N ILE A 84 -7.90 -8.59 0.42
CA ILE A 84 -7.63 -7.91 1.70
C ILE A 84 -7.32 -6.43 1.44
N HIS A 85 -6.42 -6.13 0.49
CA HIS A 85 -6.12 -4.75 0.12
C HIS A 85 -7.36 -3.98 -0.39
N THR A 86 -8.19 -4.60 -1.24
CA THR A 86 -9.39 -3.94 -1.76
C THR A 86 -10.42 -3.70 -0.66
N ALA A 87 -10.57 -4.64 0.28
CA ALA A 87 -11.44 -4.47 1.45
C ALA A 87 -11.02 -3.27 2.30
N THR A 88 -9.70 -3.13 2.59
CA THR A 88 -9.22 -1.97 3.35
C THR A 88 -9.45 -0.67 2.60
N LEU A 89 -9.22 -0.62 1.28
CA LEU A 89 -9.51 0.59 0.48
C LEU A 89 -10.99 0.98 0.50
N VAL A 90 -11.88 0.00 0.53
CA VAL A 90 -13.34 0.22 0.59
C VAL A 90 -13.75 0.76 1.96
N HIS A 91 -13.18 0.24 3.04
CA HIS A 91 -13.40 0.75 4.39
C HIS A 91 -12.77 2.13 4.59
N ASP A 92 -11.53 2.35 4.13
CA ASP A 92 -10.84 3.64 4.19
C ASP A 92 -11.66 4.74 3.49
N ASP A 93 -12.27 4.45 2.32
CA ASP A 93 -13.14 5.42 1.63
C ASP A 93 -14.31 5.90 2.49
N ILE A 94 -14.81 5.06 3.40
CA ILE A 94 -15.89 5.43 4.32
C ILE A 94 -15.34 6.25 5.49
N ILE A 95 -14.22 5.80 6.07
CA ILE A 95 -13.56 6.45 7.22
C ILE A 95 -13.09 7.86 6.84
N ASP A 96 -12.48 8.00 5.66
CA ASP A 96 -11.97 9.27 5.13
C ASP A 96 -13.07 10.11 4.44
N GLU A 97 -14.33 9.67 4.42
CA GLU A 97 -15.45 10.31 3.72
C GLU A 97 -15.13 10.63 2.25
N ALA A 98 -14.32 9.80 1.62
CA ALA A 98 -13.80 10.03 0.28
C ALA A 98 -14.92 10.03 -0.77
N ARG A 99 -14.99 11.07 -1.61
CA ARG A 99 -15.95 11.15 -2.72
C ARG A 99 -15.39 10.60 -4.02
N LEU A 100 -14.08 10.64 -4.17
CA LEU A 100 -13.38 10.19 -5.37
C LEU A 100 -12.24 9.23 -4.99
N ARG A 101 -12.06 8.19 -5.80
CA ARG A 101 -10.91 7.30 -5.76
C ARG A 101 -10.39 7.06 -7.17
N ARG A 102 -9.11 7.37 -7.40
CA ARG A 102 -8.46 7.27 -8.73
C ARG A 102 -9.22 8.01 -9.84
N GLY A 103 -9.73 9.21 -9.53
CA GLY A 103 -10.49 10.04 -10.47
C GLY A 103 -11.92 9.55 -10.77
N ARG A 104 -12.42 8.52 -10.06
CA ARG A 104 -13.78 7.99 -10.18
C ARG A 104 -14.55 8.18 -8.87
N THR A 105 -15.86 8.21 -8.93
CA THR A 105 -16.71 8.22 -7.72
C THR A 105 -16.36 7.03 -6.83
N SER A 106 -16.14 7.25 -5.53
CA SER A 106 -15.90 6.19 -4.57
C SER A 106 -17.12 5.29 -4.38
N ALA A 107 -16.92 4.09 -3.82
CA ALA A 107 -18.01 3.15 -3.60
C ALA A 107 -19.05 3.70 -2.60
N ASN A 108 -18.60 4.30 -1.50
CA ASN A 108 -19.47 4.92 -0.49
C ASN A 108 -20.29 6.10 -1.05
N ALA A 109 -19.70 6.93 -1.90
CA ALA A 109 -20.41 8.03 -2.55
C ALA A 109 -21.46 7.53 -3.57
N ARG A 110 -21.25 6.34 -4.16
CA ARG A 110 -22.16 5.78 -5.18
C ARG A 110 -23.27 4.89 -4.60
N TRP A 111 -22.98 4.07 -3.59
CA TRP A 111 -23.91 3.09 -3.03
C TRP A 111 -24.26 3.33 -1.55
N GLY A 112 -23.65 4.34 -0.93
CA GLY A 112 -23.82 4.68 0.48
C GLY A 112 -22.96 3.81 1.40
N ASN A 113 -22.73 4.31 2.62
CA ASN A 113 -21.83 3.69 3.59
C ASN A 113 -22.26 2.27 3.97
N ASN A 114 -23.55 2.02 4.18
CA ASN A 114 -24.04 0.72 4.66
C ASN A 114 -23.70 -0.43 3.70
N LEU A 115 -23.92 -0.25 2.39
CA LEU A 115 -23.59 -1.26 1.39
C LEU A 115 -22.08 -1.40 1.21
N THR A 116 -21.36 -0.30 1.34
CA THR A 116 -19.91 -0.27 1.16
C THR A 116 -19.19 -0.96 2.32
N VAL A 117 -19.61 -0.75 3.58
CA VAL A 117 -19.08 -1.50 4.74
C VAL A 117 -19.28 -2.99 4.55
N LEU A 118 -20.52 -3.42 4.28
CA LEU A 118 -20.84 -4.84 4.07
C LEU A 118 -20.09 -5.45 2.88
N PHE A 119 -19.81 -4.65 1.85
CA PHE A 119 -19.02 -5.12 0.71
C PHE A 119 -17.54 -5.31 1.08
N GLY A 120 -16.96 -4.45 1.92
CA GLY A 120 -15.62 -4.65 2.47
C GLY A 120 -15.55 -5.91 3.32
N ASP A 121 -16.53 -6.15 4.21
CA ASP A 121 -16.65 -7.38 5.00
C ASP A 121 -16.81 -8.63 4.12
N TYR A 122 -17.59 -8.52 3.04
CA TYR A 122 -17.74 -9.58 2.05
C TYR A 122 -16.40 -9.95 1.42
N LEU A 123 -15.60 -8.96 0.97
CA LEU A 123 -14.29 -9.20 0.36
C LEU A 123 -13.32 -9.85 1.35
N TYR A 124 -13.29 -9.34 2.58
CA TYR A 124 -12.45 -9.90 3.63
C TYR A 124 -12.83 -11.36 3.94
N THR A 125 -14.10 -11.62 4.16
CA THR A 125 -14.60 -12.97 4.43
C THR A 125 -14.34 -13.91 3.26
N LYS A 126 -14.53 -13.42 2.02
CA LYS A 126 -14.23 -14.19 0.81
C LYS A 126 -12.76 -14.54 0.70
N SER A 127 -11.86 -13.60 1.03
CA SER A 127 -10.41 -13.83 1.03
C SER A 127 -10.01 -14.92 2.03
N MET A 128 -10.58 -14.89 3.23
CA MET A 128 -10.34 -15.93 4.24
C MET A 128 -10.87 -17.30 3.80
N GLY A 129 -12.04 -17.35 3.13
CA GLY A 129 -12.59 -18.59 2.57
C GLY A 129 -11.65 -19.21 1.54
N ILE A 130 -11.15 -18.43 0.56
CA ILE A 130 -10.18 -18.90 -0.44
C ILE A 130 -8.90 -19.43 0.23
N ALA A 131 -8.38 -18.72 1.23
CA ALA A 131 -7.19 -19.14 1.96
C ALA A 131 -7.42 -20.42 2.78
N LEU A 132 -8.63 -20.60 3.34
CA LEU A 132 -9.02 -21.78 4.10
C LEU A 132 -9.13 -23.03 3.21
N ASP A 133 -9.65 -22.88 1.99
CA ASP A 133 -9.77 -23.97 1.02
C ASP A 133 -8.40 -24.59 0.64
N GLU A 134 -7.30 -23.83 0.76
CA GLU A 134 -5.93 -24.32 0.59
C GLU A 134 -5.40 -25.16 1.78
N GLY A 135 -6.06 -25.11 2.93
CA GLY A 135 -5.81 -25.96 4.09
C GLY A 135 -4.50 -25.68 4.84
N ASP A 136 -3.84 -24.56 4.60
CA ASP A 136 -2.56 -24.22 5.25
C ASP A 136 -2.79 -23.28 6.44
N LEU A 137 -2.77 -23.83 7.64
CA LEU A 137 -2.99 -23.06 8.87
C LEU A 137 -1.88 -22.03 9.16
N THR A 138 -0.66 -22.27 8.68
CA THR A 138 0.45 -21.31 8.84
C THR A 138 0.20 -20.06 8.00
N ILE A 139 -0.23 -20.24 6.77
CA ILE A 139 -0.60 -19.12 5.88
C ILE A 139 -1.81 -18.38 6.43
N LEU A 140 -2.85 -19.09 6.88
CA LEU A 140 -4.01 -18.47 7.53
C LEU A 140 -3.62 -17.62 8.73
N LYS A 141 -2.69 -18.12 9.56
CA LYS A 141 -2.17 -17.35 10.70
C LYS A 141 -1.46 -16.08 10.26
N VAL A 142 -0.60 -16.15 9.22
CA VAL A 142 0.08 -14.98 8.65
C VAL A 142 -0.94 -13.94 8.15
N LEU A 143 -1.95 -14.36 7.41
CA LEU A 143 -2.99 -13.47 6.88
C LEU A 143 -3.83 -12.83 7.98
N SER A 144 -4.22 -13.62 8.99
CA SER A 144 -4.98 -13.13 10.14
C SER A 144 -4.19 -12.10 10.96
N ASP A 145 -2.91 -12.40 11.29
CA ASP A 145 -2.06 -11.48 12.05
C ASP A 145 -1.79 -10.20 11.28
N THR A 146 -1.59 -10.31 9.96
CA THR A 146 -1.40 -9.15 9.08
C THR A 146 -2.62 -8.27 9.07
N THR A 147 -3.82 -8.84 8.90
CA THR A 147 -5.06 -8.06 8.89
C THR A 147 -5.34 -7.41 10.24
N LEU A 148 -5.09 -8.13 11.34
CA LEU A 148 -5.19 -7.56 12.68
C LEU A 148 -4.25 -6.37 12.86
N SER A 149 -2.99 -6.49 12.45
CA SER A 149 -2.02 -5.39 12.49
C SER A 149 -2.48 -4.19 11.66
N MET A 150 -3.07 -4.43 10.47
CA MET A 150 -3.60 -3.35 9.62
C MET A 150 -4.75 -2.60 10.29
N ILE A 151 -5.68 -3.33 10.93
CA ILE A 151 -6.80 -2.74 11.67
C ILE A 151 -6.28 -1.92 12.86
N GLU A 152 -5.35 -2.47 13.65
CA GLU A 152 -4.72 -1.75 14.76
C GLU A 152 -4.01 -0.48 14.26
N GLY A 153 -3.31 -0.56 13.12
CA GLY A 153 -2.67 0.59 12.47
C GLY A 153 -3.66 1.68 12.07
N GLU A 154 -4.85 1.29 11.57
CA GLU A 154 -5.93 2.24 11.26
C GLU A 154 -6.50 2.90 12.52
N ILE A 155 -6.75 2.14 13.57
CA ILE A 155 -7.23 2.68 14.84
C ILE A 155 -6.23 3.70 15.40
N ILE A 156 -4.93 3.36 15.44
CA ILE A 156 -3.87 4.29 15.87
C ILE A 156 -3.87 5.55 15.00
N ALA A 157 -4.00 5.42 13.67
CA ALA A 157 -4.04 6.56 12.76
C ALA A 157 -5.22 7.50 13.07
N ILE A 158 -6.40 6.94 13.32
CA ILE A 158 -7.60 7.70 13.71
C ILE A 158 -7.38 8.42 15.06
N GLU A 159 -6.83 7.75 16.07
CA GLU A 159 -6.54 8.34 17.38
C GLU A 159 -5.51 9.48 17.30
N LYS A 160 -4.58 9.40 16.33
CA LYS A 160 -3.55 10.42 16.11
C LYS A 160 -3.99 11.54 15.16
N THR A 161 -5.13 11.41 14.52
CA THR A 161 -5.66 12.42 13.60
C THR A 161 -5.89 13.75 14.32
N GLY A 162 -5.33 14.83 13.78
CA GLY A 162 -5.38 16.18 14.37
C GLY A 162 -4.41 16.40 15.54
N ASN A 163 -3.59 15.44 15.91
CA ASN A 163 -2.62 15.56 16.98
C ASN A 163 -1.29 16.11 16.47
N ILE A 164 -0.98 17.39 16.78
CA ILE A 164 0.27 18.02 16.38
C ILE A 164 1.52 17.44 17.09
N HIS A 165 1.33 16.63 18.13
CA HIS A 165 2.42 16.05 18.92
C HIS A 165 2.76 14.61 18.54
N ILE A 166 2.18 14.09 17.45
CA ILE A 166 2.56 12.77 16.93
C ILE A 166 4.07 12.76 16.62
N THR A 167 4.75 11.69 17.02
CA THR A 167 6.19 11.54 16.76
C THR A 167 6.44 10.88 15.40
N ARG A 168 7.67 11.02 14.91
CA ARG A 168 8.09 10.33 13.68
C ARG A 168 7.99 8.80 13.82
N GLU A 169 8.36 8.30 14.99
CA GLU A 169 8.31 6.87 15.31
C GLU A 169 6.86 6.34 15.27
N GLU A 170 5.91 7.08 15.83
CA GLU A 170 4.48 6.74 15.75
C GLU A 170 3.96 6.78 14.31
N ALA A 171 4.36 7.77 13.50
CA ALA A 171 4.00 7.84 12.10
C ALA A 171 4.58 6.66 11.28
N LEU A 172 5.84 6.28 11.53
CA LEU A 172 6.45 5.11 10.91
C LEU A 172 5.78 3.79 11.34
N GLU A 173 5.34 3.69 12.59
CA GLU A 173 4.59 2.51 13.07
C GLU A 173 3.22 2.41 12.38
N ILE A 174 2.53 3.53 12.17
CA ILE A 174 1.29 3.57 11.38
C ILE A 174 1.56 3.09 9.94
N ILE A 175 2.60 3.62 9.29
CA ILE A 175 3.01 3.22 7.94
C ILE A 175 3.30 1.72 7.88
N ARG A 176 4.05 1.21 8.85
CA ARG A 176 4.39 -0.21 8.94
C ARG A 176 3.12 -1.06 8.98
N ARG A 177 2.21 -0.77 9.90
CA ARG A 177 0.98 -1.54 10.11
C ARG A 177 0.01 -1.43 8.95
N LYS A 178 -0.35 -0.21 8.55
CA LYS A 178 -1.37 0.02 7.49
C LYS A 178 -0.91 -0.45 6.11
N THR A 179 0.37 -0.28 5.79
CA THR A 179 0.87 -0.48 4.42
C THR A 179 1.88 -1.61 4.33
N ALA A 180 2.96 -1.57 5.14
CA ALA A 180 4.10 -2.44 4.93
C ALA A 180 3.85 -3.89 5.35
N ASP A 181 3.00 -4.14 6.35
CA ASP A 181 2.73 -5.50 6.81
C ASP A 181 2.03 -6.36 5.74
N LEU A 182 1.16 -5.78 4.89
CA LEU A 182 0.57 -6.53 3.76
C LEU A 182 1.58 -6.76 2.62
N PHE A 183 2.53 -5.85 2.39
CA PHE A 183 3.66 -6.08 1.49
C PHE A 183 4.53 -7.22 2.01
N SER A 184 4.82 -7.21 3.31
CA SER A 184 5.58 -8.25 4.01
C SER A 184 4.91 -9.62 3.85
N ALA A 185 3.61 -9.71 4.12
CA ALA A 185 2.83 -10.92 3.96
C ALA A 185 2.85 -11.42 2.51
N ALA A 186 2.59 -10.54 1.53
CA ALA A 186 2.61 -10.90 0.11
C ALA A 186 3.93 -11.56 -0.31
N CYS A 187 5.07 -11.00 0.13
CA CYS A 187 6.38 -11.56 -0.21
C CYS A 187 6.69 -12.85 0.56
N ARG A 188 6.22 -12.97 1.82
CA ARG A 188 6.50 -14.10 2.70
C ARG A 188 5.73 -15.36 2.35
N LEU A 189 4.45 -15.23 1.94
CA LEU A 189 3.54 -16.37 1.76
C LEU A 189 4.13 -17.50 0.89
N PRO A 190 4.81 -17.24 -0.25
CA PRO A 190 5.37 -18.28 -1.08
C PRO A 190 6.36 -19.20 -0.37
N ALA A 191 7.05 -18.74 0.66
CA ALA A 191 8.01 -19.55 1.40
C ALA A 191 7.38 -20.72 2.20
N HIS A 192 6.05 -20.73 2.33
CA HIS A 192 5.32 -21.81 3.00
C HIS A 192 4.84 -22.91 2.04
N PHE A 193 4.86 -22.70 0.73
CA PHE A 193 4.37 -23.68 -0.24
C PHE A 193 5.31 -23.92 -1.44
N ALA A 194 6.28 -23.07 -1.67
CA ALA A 194 7.20 -23.20 -2.79
C ALA A 194 8.29 -24.26 -2.52
N PRO A 195 8.84 -24.94 -3.57
CA PRO A 195 9.84 -26.00 -3.41
C PRO A 195 11.08 -25.60 -2.60
N ARG A 196 11.57 -24.38 -2.76
CA ARG A 196 12.70 -23.82 -1.98
C ARG A 196 12.25 -23.01 -0.77
N GLY A 197 10.97 -23.09 -0.41
CA GLY A 197 10.41 -22.41 0.74
C GLY A 197 10.92 -23.00 2.05
N ASN A 198 11.26 -22.13 3.00
CA ASN A 198 11.65 -22.47 4.36
C ASN A 198 11.54 -21.24 5.26
N LEU A 199 11.74 -21.41 6.57
CA LEU A 199 11.62 -20.32 7.54
C LEU A 199 12.59 -19.16 7.25
N PHE A 200 13.82 -19.45 6.86
CA PHE A 200 14.80 -18.41 6.52
C PHE A 200 14.36 -17.59 5.31
N ALA A 201 13.89 -18.25 4.24
CA ALA A 201 13.32 -17.57 3.07
C ALA A 201 12.11 -16.72 3.45
N ALA A 202 11.22 -17.25 4.32
CA ALA A 202 10.06 -16.54 4.81
C ALA A 202 10.44 -15.24 5.54
N GLU A 203 11.46 -15.29 6.42
CA GLU A 203 11.95 -14.12 7.14
C GLU A 203 12.59 -13.08 6.22
N ARG A 204 13.43 -13.51 5.27
CA ARG A 204 14.10 -12.62 4.32
C ARG A 204 13.11 -11.93 3.39
N LEU A 205 12.14 -12.67 2.86
CA LEU A 205 11.08 -12.10 2.00
C LEU A 205 10.11 -11.22 2.77
N ALA A 206 9.80 -11.56 4.03
CA ALA A 206 9.03 -10.69 4.92
C ALA A 206 9.74 -9.35 5.14
N GLU A 207 11.06 -9.39 5.40
CA GLU A 207 11.88 -8.18 5.58
C GLU A 207 11.93 -7.34 4.31
N TYR A 208 12.17 -7.98 3.15
CA TYR A 208 12.11 -7.33 1.84
C TYR A 208 10.78 -6.59 1.65
N GLY A 209 9.66 -7.29 1.83
CA GLY A 209 8.32 -6.73 1.64
C GLY A 209 8.02 -5.59 2.61
N ARG A 210 8.40 -5.72 3.88
CA ARG A 210 8.21 -4.68 4.89
C ARG A 210 8.99 -3.42 4.54
N CYS A 211 10.26 -3.53 4.23
CA CYS A 211 11.10 -2.40 3.87
C CYS A 211 10.61 -1.71 2.59
N LEU A 212 10.23 -2.49 1.57
CA LEU A 212 9.63 -1.97 0.34
C LEU A 212 8.32 -1.23 0.61
N GLY A 213 7.46 -1.78 1.48
CA GLY A 213 6.17 -1.18 1.82
C GLY A 213 6.32 0.15 2.56
N VAL A 214 7.30 0.27 3.48
CA VAL A 214 7.61 1.55 4.14
C VAL A 214 8.15 2.56 3.12
N ALA A 215 9.12 2.17 2.28
CA ALA A 215 9.63 3.04 1.22
C ALA A 215 8.51 3.52 0.29
N PHE A 216 7.62 2.61 -0.10
CA PHE A 216 6.47 2.91 -0.95
C PHE A 216 5.57 3.99 -0.34
N GLN A 217 5.21 3.87 0.94
CA GLN A 217 4.35 4.84 1.61
C GLN A 217 5.05 6.18 1.80
N LEU A 218 6.33 6.20 2.20
CA LEU A 218 7.10 7.45 2.32
C LEU A 218 7.15 8.22 0.99
N ILE A 219 7.28 7.53 -0.14
CA ILE A 219 7.23 8.13 -1.47
C ILE A 219 5.81 8.62 -1.80
N ASP A 220 4.78 7.87 -1.42
CA ASP A 220 3.38 8.28 -1.63
C ASP A 220 3.05 9.54 -0.82
N ASP A 221 3.49 9.62 0.43
CA ASP A 221 3.38 10.80 1.29
C ASP A 221 4.11 12.03 0.69
N LEU A 222 5.29 11.82 0.09
CA LEU A 222 6.03 12.90 -0.59
C LEU A 222 5.28 13.47 -1.80
N LEU A 223 4.52 12.65 -2.52
CA LEU A 223 3.75 13.12 -3.67
C LEU A 223 2.68 14.13 -3.27
N ASP A 224 2.15 14.08 -2.04
CA ASP A 224 1.20 15.06 -1.51
C ASP A 224 1.80 16.48 -1.37
N TYR A 225 3.15 16.59 -1.30
CA TYR A 225 3.87 17.85 -1.22
C TYR A 225 4.48 18.30 -2.55
N THR A 226 4.74 17.39 -3.49
CA THR A 226 5.60 17.65 -4.66
C THR A 226 4.88 17.54 -6.00
N ALA A 227 3.75 16.83 -6.06
CA ALA A 227 3.03 16.63 -7.30
C ALA A 227 2.07 17.79 -7.58
N SER A 228 1.89 18.13 -8.86
CA SER A 228 0.85 19.09 -9.26
C SER A 228 -0.55 18.47 -9.09
N GLU A 229 -1.54 19.31 -8.80
CA GLU A 229 -2.94 18.89 -8.70
C GLU A 229 -3.42 18.13 -9.97
N GLU A 230 -2.92 18.54 -11.14
CA GLU A 230 -3.22 17.88 -12.42
C GLU A 230 -2.66 16.45 -12.51
N ALA A 231 -1.50 16.19 -11.89
CA ALA A 231 -0.84 14.89 -11.94
C ALA A 231 -1.46 13.87 -10.98
N VAL A 232 -1.93 14.29 -9.82
CA VAL A 232 -2.46 13.41 -8.74
C VAL A 232 -3.99 13.42 -8.69
N GLY A 233 -4.63 14.48 -9.20
CA GLY A 233 -6.09 14.63 -9.17
C GLY A 233 -6.64 14.96 -7.77
N LYS A 234 -5.77 15.42 -6.86
CA LYS A 234 -6.10 15.89 -5.51
C LYS A 234 -5.37 17.21 -5.24
N PRO A 235 -5.92 18.09 -4.39
CA PRO A 235 -5.20 19.28 -3.93
C PRO A 235 -3.90 18.89 -3.22
N VAL A 236 -2.88 19.74 -3.31
CA VAL A 236 -1.66 19.57 -2.51
C VAL A 236 -1.96 19.66 -1.00
N LEU A 237 -1.18 18.98 -0.18
CA LEU A 237 -1.36 18.89 1.27
C LEU A 237 -2.74 18.32 1.67
N ASN A 238 -3.24 17.36 0.89
CA ASN A 238 -4.52 16.70 1.18
C ASN A 238 -4.47 15.93 2.51
N ASP A 239 -3.36 15.27 2.83
CA ASP A 239 -3.19 14.54 4.08
C ASP A 239 -3.34 15.49 5.28
N LEU A 240 -2.79 16.70 5.20
CA LEU A 240 -2.94 17.68 6.27
C LEU A 240 -4.39 18.18 6.38
N ARG A 241 -5.13 18.34 5.28
CA ARG A 241 -6.58 18.65 5.30
C ARG A 241 -7.38 17.55 5.98
N GLU A 242 -6.99 16.29 5.76
CA GLU A 242 -7.58 15.12 6.44
C GLU A 242 -7.13 15.03 7.91
N GLY A 243 -6.23 15.92 8.37
CA GLY A 243 -5.70 15.97 9.73
C GLY A 243 -4.58 14.97 9.99
N LYS A 244 -3.97 14.45 8.94
CA LYS A 244 -2.85 13.51 8.99
C LYS A 244 -1.54 14.29 8.91
N LEU A 245 -0.62 14.05 9.85
CA LEU A 245 0.74 14.56 9.81
C LEU A 245 1.67 13.48 9.28
N THR A 246 2.16 13.69 8.06
CA THR A 246 3.08 12.76 7.39
C THR A 246 4.54 13.13 7.67
N VAL A 247 5.44 12.17 7.40
CA VAL A 247 6.86 12.29 7.77
C VAL A 247 7.53 13.58 7.29
N PRO A 248 7.30 14.09 6.05
CA PRO A 248 7.92 15.37 5.62
C PRO A 248 7.58 16.55 6.55
N LEU A 249 6.32 16.65 6.98
CA LEU A 249 5.89 17.72 7.86
C LEU A 249 6.35 17.49 9.30
N LEU A 250 6.41 16.27 9.79
CA LEU A 250 6.94 15.95 11.12
C LEU A 250 8.41 16.34 11.25
N LEU A 251 9.23 16.08 10.23
CA LEU A 251 10.63 16.52 10.19
C LEU A 251 10.73 18.05 10.20
N ALA A 252 9.86 18.72 9.47
CA ALA A 252 9.80 20.18 9.47
C ALA A 252 9.36 20.75 10.83
N LEU A 253 8.37 20.15 11.47
CA LEU A 253 7.91 20.54 12.80
C LEU A 253 9.00 20.39 13.87
N ALA A 254 9.93 19.46 13.75
CA ALA A 254 11.05 19.32 14.68
C ALA A 254 11.93 20.59 14.76
N GLN A 255 11.98 21.38 13.68
CA GLN A 255 12.77 22.60 13.54
C GLN A 255 11.91 23.89 13.51
N ALA A 256 10.58 23.75 13.62
CA ALA A 256 9.64 24.85 13.46
C ALA A 256 9.62 25.77 14.68
N THR A 257 9.48 27.09 14.45
CA THR A 257 9.17 28.08 15.45
C THR A 257 7.78 27.88 16.05
N VAL A 258 7.50 28.53 17.19
CA VAL A 258 6.16 28.49 17.81
C VAL A 258 5.09 29.02 16.85
N ALA A 259 5.37 30.08 16.11
CA ALA A 259 4.43 30.65 15.14
C ALA A 259 4.12 29.68 13.96
N GLU A 260 5.12 28.96 13.47
CA GLU A 260 4.95 27.99 12.41
C GLU A 260 4.18 26.75 12.89
N ARG A 261 4.45 26.27 14.11
CA ARG A 261 3.65 25.20 14.73
C ARG A 261 2.19 25.59 14.86
N GLU A 262 1.91 26.85 15.25
CA GLU A 262 0.53 27.35 15.36
C GLU A 262 -0.17 27.42 14.00
N LYS A 263 0.55 27.73 12.91
CA LYS A 263 -0.03 27.65 11.55
C LYS A 263 -0.47 26.22 11.21
N VAL A 264 0.37 25.22 11.46
CA VAL A 264 0.02 23.82 11.23
C VAL A 264 -1.15 23.40 12.12
N ALA A 265 -1.14 23.78 13.42
CA ALA A 265 -2.24 23.49 14.34
C ALA A 265 -3.55 24.15 13.88
N THR A 266 -3.48 25.31 13.26
CA THR A 266 -4.65 26.00 12.71
C THR A 266 -5.26 25.20 11.56
N VAL A 267 -4.46 24.74 10.59
CA VAL A 267 -4.95 23.90 9.48
C VAL A 267 -5.56 22.60 10.00
N LEU A 268 -4.93 21.95 11.00
CA LEU A 268 -5.46 20.75 11.64
C LEU A 268 -6.83 20.97 12.28
N ARG A 269 -7.07 22.12 12.89
CA ARG A 269 -8.37 22.49 13.50
C ARG A 269 -9.42 22.82 12.45
N GLU A 270 -9.04 23.56 11.41
CA GLU A 270 -9.95 24.02 10.35
C GLU A 270 -10.31 22.91 9.37
N ARG A 271 -9.47 21.87 9.24
CA ARG A 271 -9.56 20.82 8.22
C ARG A 271 -9.59 21.37 6.80
N GLU A 272 -9.15 22.59 6.63
CA GLU A 272 -9.07 23.35 5.39
C GLU A 272 -7.98 24.42 5.48
N PHE A 273 -7.54 24.93 4.35
CA PHE A 273 -6.66 26.07 4.23
C PHE A 273 -7.50 27.35 4.11
N ARG A 274 -8.14 27.80 5.22
CA ARG A 274 -8.94 29.03 5.26
C ARG A 274 -8.11 30.24 5.71
N SER A 275 -7.39 30.07 6.80
CA SER A 275 -6.63 31.15 7.46
C SER A 275 -5.13 31.10 7.13
N ILE A 276 -4.65 29.97 6.61
CA ILE A 276 -3.25 29.73 6.28
C ILE A 276 -3.19 29.31 4.80
N GLU A 277 -2.26 29.92 4.06
CA GLU A 277 -2.04 29.54 2.66
C GLU A 277 -1.22 28.22 2.56
N PRO A 278 -1.54 27.29 1.66
CA PRO A 278 -0.77 26.08 1.44
C PRO A 278 0.73 26.34 1.23
N ALA A 279 1.06 27.42 0.52
CA ALA A 279 2.44 27.85 0.26
C ALA A 279 3.26 28.10 1.55
N GLU A 280 2.63 28.52 2.64
CA GLU A 280 3.32 28.74 3.91
C GLU A 280 3.78 27.43 4.55
N ILE A 281 2.95 26.37 4.45
CA ILE A 281 3.29 25.05 4.95
C ILE A 281 4.35 24.40 4.06
N LEU A 282 4.21 24.52 2.72
CA LEU A 282 5.22 24.04 1.79
C LEU A 282 6.57 24.72 2.02
N ALA A 283 6.61 26.04 2.22
CA ALA A 283 7.84 26.78 2.51
C ALA A 283 8.49 26.31 3.84
N LEU A 284 7.70 25.98 4.87
CA LEU A 284 8.20 25.40 6.11
C LEU A 284 8.87 24.04 5.84
N VAL A 285 8.20 23.14 5.11
CA VAL A 285 8.72 21.81 4.82
C VAL A 285 9.98 21.88 3.96
N GLU A 286 10.02 22.77 2.97
CA GLU A 286 11.18 22.98 2.10
C GLU A 286 12.38 23.56 2.88
N ARG A 287 12.17 24.61 3.65
CA ARG A 287 13.21 25.24 4.49
C ARG A 287 13.83 24.27 5.49
N ALA A 288 13.03 23.38 6.05
CA ALA A 288 13.47 22.37 7.01
C ALA A 288 14.04 21.09 6.34
N ASN A 289 14.18 21.07 5.00
CA ASN A 289 14.60 19.89 4.24
C ASN A 289 13.71 18.65 4.43
N GLY A 290 12.46 18.79 4.86
CA GLY A 290 11.56 17.67 5.15
C GLY A 290 11.37 16.73 3.97
N ILE A 291 11.29 17.27 2.73
CA ILE A 291 11.20 16.48 1.50
C ILE A 291 12.49 15.69 1.25
N ALA A 292 13.66 16.35 1.37
CA ALA A 292 14.95 15.70 1.07
C ALA A 292 15.26 14.61 2.10
N GLU A 293 15.00 14.85 3.39
CA GLU A 293 15.22 13.87 4.46
C GLU A 293 14.27 12.68 4.36
N THR A 294 12.98 12.91 4.03
CA THR A 294 12.03 11.81 3.81
C THR A 294 12.43 10.98 2.59
N ARG A 295 12.92 11.62 1.53
CA ARG A 295 13.45 10.92 0.35
C ARG A 295 14.68 10.09 0.70
N ALA A 296 15.57 10.59 1.53
CA ALA A 296 16.73 9.84 2.02
C ALA A 296 16.28 8.63 2.84
N LEU A 297 15.35 8.81 3.77
CA LEU A 297 14.77 7.72 4.56
C LEU A 297 14.12 6.63 3.68
N ALA A 298 13.38 7.02 2.65
CA ALA A 298 12.79 6.07 1.69
C ALA A 298 13.87 5.28 0.93
N ARG A 299 14.99 5.92 0.57
CA ARG A 299 16.15 5.23 -0.03
C ARG A 299 16.82 4.26 0.93
N ASP A 300 16.93 4.58 2.20
CA ASP A 300 17.50 3.70 3.22
C ASP A 300 16.65 2.44 3.38
N TYR A 301 15.32 2.57 3.43
CA TYR A 301 14.41 1.43 3.43
C TYR A 301 14.50 0.61 2.13
N ALA A 302 14.59 1.25 0.97
CA ALA A 302 14.79 0.56 -0.30
C ALA A 302 16.15 -0.19 -0.33
N ALA A 303 17.20 0.39 0.24
CA ALA A 303 18.50 -0.29 0.37
C ALA A 303 18.40 -1.51 1.30
N ALA A 304 17.71 -1.39 2.44
CA ALA A 304 17.44 -2.51 3.35
C ALA A 304 16.64 -3.64 2.66
N ALA A 305 15.63 -3.28 1.86
CA ALA A 305 14.90 -4.26 1.04
C ALA A 305 15.85 -5.03 0.10
N ARG A 306 16.74 -4.33 -0.61
CA ARG A 306 17.73 -4.98 -1.49
C ARG A 306 18.67 -5.91 -0.72
N VAL A 307 19.13 -5.52 0.47
CA VAL A 307 19.96 -6.35 1.35
C VAL A 307 19.24 -7.63 1.75
N ALA A 308 17.94 -7.59 2.00
CA ALA A 308 17.18 -8.80 2.33
C ALA A 308 17.20 -9.85 1.21
N LEU A 309 17.38 -9.44 -0.05
CA LEU A 309 17.43 -10.33 -1.21
C LEU A 309 18.85 -10.89 -1.49
N THR A 310 19.90 -10.41 -0.83
CA THR A 310 21.28 -10.82 -1.14
C THR A 310 21.53 -12.30 -0.89
N SER A 311 20.78 -12.92 0.03
CA SER A 311 20.89 -14.34 0.38
C SER A 311 20.27 -15.30 -0.66
N PHE A 312 19.52 -14.78 -1.62
CA PHE A 312 18.92 -15.58 -2.69
C PHE A 312 19.85 -15.63 -3.92
N PRO A 313 19.85 -16.74 -4.67
CA PRO A 313 20.64 -16.86 -5.90
C PRO A 313 20.17 -15.84 -6.95
N ASP A 314 21.08 -15.47 -7.84
CA ASP A 314 20.73 -14.59 -8.95
C ASP A 314 19.77 -15.28 -9.91
N SER A 315 18.72 -14.59 -10.27
CA SER A 315 17.65 -15.05 -11.16
C SER A 315 16.85 -13.87 -11.72
N GLU A 316 16.13 -14.10 -12.80
CA GLU A 316 15.23 -13.07 -13.35
C GLU A 316 14.16 -12.62 -12.36
N ALA A 317 13.66 -13.53 -11.51
CA ALA A 317 12.71 -13.20 -10.45
C ALA A 317 13.33 -12.28 -9.37
N LYS A 318 14.58 -12.56 -8.94
CA LYS A 318 15.33 -11.67 -8.03
C LYS A 318 15.54 -10.30 -8.66
N GLU A 319 15.94 -10.25 -9.93
CA GLU A 319 16.07 -8.99 -10.66
C GLU A 319 14.74 -8.23 -10.70
N GLY A 320 13.63 -8.92 -10.93
CA GLY A 320 12.29 -8.35 -10.90
C GLY A 320 11.94 -7.69 -9.57
N LEU A 321 12.24 -8.33 -8.44
CA LEU A 321 12.05 -7.77 -7.11
C LEU A 321 12.95 -6.55 -6.86
N LEU A 322 14.21 -6.60 -7.31
CA LEU A 322 15.13 -5.45 -7.22
C LEU A 322 14.63 -4.25 -8.04
N LEU A 323 14.15 -4.49 -9.27
CA LEU A 323 13.57 -3.45 -10.12
C LEU A 323 12.26 -2.87 -9.57
N ALA A 324 11.43 -3.68 -8.91
CA ALA A 324 10.26 -3.19 -8.20
C ALA A 324 10.67 -2.19 -7.10
N THR A 325 11.77 -2.47 -6.38
CA THR A 325 12.32 -1.57 -5.37
C THR A 325 12.84 -0.26 -5.97
N GLU A 326 13.58 -0.33 -7.08
CA GLU A 326 14.07 0.85 -7.80
C GLU A 326 12.91 1.73 -8.29
N SER A 327 11.88 1.12 -8.87
CA SER A 327 10.71 1.82 -9.40
C SER A 327 9.91 2.58 -8.35
N VAL A 328 9.96 2.16 -7.10
CA VAL A 328 9.32 2.88 -5.99
C VAL A 328 10.04 4.20 -5.72
N VAL A 329 11.37 4.19 -5.68
CA VAL A 329 12.17 5.39 -5.37
C VAL A 329 12.21 6.38 -6.55
N GLU A 330 12.19 5.87 -7.79
CA GLU A 330 12.23 6.69 -9.02
C GLU A 330 10.92 7.46 -9.30
N ARG A 331 9.83 7.18 -8.61
CA ARG A 331 8.54 7.88 -8.81
C ARG A 331 8.58 9.39 -8.54
N LEU A 332 9.66 9.90 -7.94
CA LEU A 332 9.89 11.31 -7.61
C LEU A 332 10.94 11.98 -8.51
N SER A 333 11.46 11.29 -9.54
CA SER A 333 12.46 11.84 -10.48
C SER A 333 11.83 12.30 -11.77
#